data_0d944842f2949e3c076e563b9e439b29
#
_entry.id   0d944842f2949e3c076e563b9e439b29
#
_cell.length_a   1.000
_cell.length_b   1.000
_cell.length_c   1.000
_cell.angle_alpha   90.00
_cell.angle_beta   90.00
_cell.angle_gamma   90.00
#
_symmetry.space_group_name_H-M   'P 1'
#
loop_
_entity.id
_entity.type
_entity.pdbx_description
1 polymer ?
#
loop_
_entity_poly.entity_id
_entity_poly.type
_entity_poly.pdbx_seq_one_letter_code
_entity_poly.pdbx_strand_id
1 'polypeptide(L)'
;MFGPARRTWVLGGGGARGAAQVGVLVALFEANIEAPVAIVGTSVGALNGASIAAYPSLAGTMMLREVWMSRPALTVFQAHPLGLLVSGIRRDQLSAFPQQNVRRLIDRAQALTGVTTFEQLRVPLAVVATDLNAGKPAVFRSGQLTPALLASTAIPGVFPMVEIDHREHLDGGVVENTPLNIAVDDGAREILAISLMAGGEHEQPPVGFGELIARTLQLSLHHQMLSDYERLRQRCKIVVLCPVTTPTATWEMKREHLEDVIERSRVAMARLLKDRGSRLFRHSGIHYLPLGG
;
A
#
# COMPACT_ATOMS: atom_id res chain seq x y z
N MET A 1 -23.34 15.98 -6.36
CA MET A 1 -22.06 16.58 -6.73
C MET A 1 -21.23 16.67 -5.47
N PHE A 2 -20.06 16.03 -5.46
CA PHE A 2 -19.12 16.10 -4.31
C PHE A 2 -18.38 17.44 -4.47
N GLY A 3 -18.42 18.33 -3.47
CA GLY A 3 -17.72 19.63 -3.52
C GLY A 3 -16.19 19.47 -3.51
N PRO A 4 -15.42 20.53 -3.79
CA PRO A 4 -13.96 20.46 -3.89
C PRO A 4 -13.35 20.01 -2.58
N ALA A 5 -12.98 18.75 -2.52
CA ALA A 5 -12.42 18.14 -1.33
C ALA A 5 -10.90 18.12 -1.45
N ARG A 6 -10.23 18.94 -0.66
CA ARG A 6 -8.76 18.95 -0.53
C ARG A 6 -8.30 17.79 0.37
N ARG A 7 -8.47 16.53 -0.09
CA ARG A 7 -8.10 15.36 0.68
C ARG A 7 -6.70 14.88 0.35
N THR A 8 -5.94 14.58 1.39
CA THR A 8 -4.74 13.75 1.26
C THR A 8 -5.17 12.28 1.25
N TRP A 9 -4.68 11.51 0.29
CA TRP A 9 -4.89 10.06 0.31
C TRP A 9 -3.74 9.37 1.00
N VAL A 10 -4.06 8.47 1.92
CA VAL A 10 -3.10 7.65 2.65
C VAL A 10 -3.27 6.19 2.22
N LEU A 11 -2.22 5.62 1.64
CA LEU A 11 -2.23 4.26 1.11
C LEU A 11 -1.33 3.36 1.94
N GLY A 12 -1.93 2.47 2.70
CA GLY A 12 -1.21 1.57 3.60
C GLY A 12 -0.50 0.42 2.90
N GLY A 13 0.48 -0.18 3.57
CA GLY A 13 1.18 -1.39 3.16
C GLY A 13 0.32 -2.65 3.26
N GLY A 14 0.73 -3.74 2.58
CA GLY A 14 -0.02 -4.99 2.63
C GLY A 14 0.36 -6.07 1.62
N GLY A 15 1.49 -5.97 0.92
CA GLY A 15 1.92 -6.96 -0.08
C GLY A 15 0.89 -7.16 -1.20
N ALA A 16 0.54 -8.41 -1.53
CA ALA A 16 -0.44 -8.73 -2.57
C ALA A 16 -1.85 -8.15 -2.32
N ARG A 17 -2.20 -7.86 -1.06
CA ARG A 17 -3.46 -7.17 -0.72
C ARG A 17 -3.58 -5.78 -1.36
N GLY A 18 -2.48 -5.21 -1.86
CA GLY A 18 -2.49 -3.98 -2.65
C GLY A 18 -3.39 -4.04 -3.88
N ALA A 19 -3.73 -5.23 -4.38
CA ALA A 19 -4.74 -5.43 -5.41
C ALA A 19 -6.12 -4.89 -4.98
N ALA A 20 -6.48 -5.04 -3.69
CA ALA A 20 -7.72 -4.48 -3.16
C ALA A 20 -7.73 -2.94 -3.19
N GLN A 21 -6.59 -2.29 -2.97
CA GLN A 21 -6.50 -0.83 -3.16
C GLN A 21 -6.82 -0.42 -4.60
N VAL A 22 -6.35 -1.20 -5.58
CA VAL A 22 -6.66 -0.91 -7.00
C VAL A 22 -8.15 -0.88 -7.24
N GLY A 23 -8.89 -1.89 -6.76
CA GLY A 23 -10.35 -1.94 -6.88
C GLY A 23 -11.05 -0.75 -6.22
N VAL A 24 -10.63 -0.39 -5.00
CA VAL A 24 -11.15 0.79 -4.29
C VAL A 24 -10.87 2.08 -5.08
N LEU A 25 -9.65 2.26 -5.59
CA LEU A 25 -9.25 3.42 -6.38
C LEU A 25 -10.05 3.53 -7.69
N VAL A 26 -10.29 2.41 -8.38
CA VAL A 26 -11.16 2.38 -9.58
C VAL A 26 -12.56 2.89 -9.22
N ALA A 27 -13.19 2.35 -8.17
CA ALA A 27 -14.54 2.76 -7.78
C ALA A 27 -14.64 4.22 -7.35
N LEU A 28 -13.59 4.76 -6.70
CA LEU A 28 -13.54 6.18 -6.35
C LEU A 28 -13.56 7.07 -7.59
N PHE A 29 -12.73 6.77 -8.59
CA PHE A 29 -12.70 7.56 -9.84
C PHE A 29 -13.92 7.32 -10.72
N GLU A 30 -14.51 6.12 -10.77
CA GLU A 30 -15.78 5.84 -11.45
C GLU A 30 -16.92 6.69 -10.85
N ALA A 31 -16.89 6.90 -9.54
CA ALA A 31 -17.87 7.76 -8.84
C ALA A 31 -17.52 9.26 -8.89
N ASN A 32 -16.55 9.66 -9.71
CA ASN A 32 -16.07 11.05 -9.83
C ASN A 32 -15.65 11.67 -8.49
N ILE A 33 -15.06 10.87 -7.59
CA ILE A 33 -14.39 11.41 -6.41
C ILE A 33 -13.15 12.16 -6.89
N GLU A 34 -13.00 13.38 -6.40
CA GLU A 34 -11.89 14.25 -6.79
C GLU A 34 -10.53 13.62 -6.46
N ALA A 35 -9.57 13.85 -7.35
CA ALA A 35 -8.18 13.46 -7.15
C ALA A 35 -7.63 14.06 -5.85
N PRO A 36 -6.69 13.36 -5.18
CA PRO A 36 -6.07 13.88 -3.95
C PRO A 36 -5.22 15.11 -4.23
N VAL A 37 -5.04 15.96 -3.20
CA VAL A 37 -4.07 17.06 -3.24
C VAL A 37 -2.66 16.62 -2.89
N ALA A 38 -2.53 15.50 -2.19
CA ALA A 38 -1.28 14.81 -1.88
C ALA A 38 -1.54 13.34 -1.61
N ILE A 39 -0.53 12.51 -1.77
CA ILE A 39 -0.57 11.08 -1.44
C ILE A 39 0.58 10.77 -0.46
N VAL A 40 0.28 9.98 0.57
CA VAL A 40 1.29 9.40 1.47
C VAL A 40 1.15 7.88 1.40
N GLY A 41 2.21 7.19 1.06
CA GLY A 41 2.17 5.74 0.83
C GLY A 41 3.27 4.97 1.52
N THR A 42 2.95 3.78 2.00
CA THR A 42 3.88 2.80 2.59
C THR A 42 3.86 1.51 1.79
N SER A 43 5.04 0.94 1.49
CA SER A 43 5.15 -0.39 0.85
C SER A 43 4.37 -0.44 -0.47
N VAL A 44 3.50 -1.44 -0.64
CA VAL A 44 2.61 -1.53 -1.80
C VAL A 44 1.75 -0.27 -1.99
N GLY A 45 1.38 0.41 -0.90
CA GLY A 45 0.67 1.68 -0.96
C GLY A 45 1.51 2.81 -1.58
N ALA A 46 2.83 2.78 -1.41
CA ALA A 46 3.74 3.69 -2.10
C ALA A 46 3.84 3.39 -3.61
N LEU A 47 3.87 2.10 -3.99
CA LEU A 47 3.86 1.68 -5.40
C LEU A 47 2.57 2.10 -6.11
N ASN A 48 1.41 1.81 -5.49
CA ASN A 48 0.11 2.22 -6.01
C ASN A 48 -0.01 3.75 -6.03
N GLY A 49 0.46 4.40 -4.96
CA GLY A 49 0.46 5.85 -4.82
C GLY A 49 1.29 6.56 -5.90
N ALA A 50 2.46 6.05 -6.24
CA ALA A 50 3.30 6.60 -7.31
C ALA A 50 2.59 6.55 -8.68
N SER A 51 1.91 5.44 -8.98
CA SER A 51 1.15 5.29 -10.23
C SER A 51 -0.03 6.28 -10.29
N ILE A 52 -0.78 6.43 -9.20
CA ILE A 52 -1.90 7.38 -9.13
C ILE A 52 -1.42 8.83 -9.08
N ALA A 53 -0.30 9.12 -8.40
CA ALA A 53 0.28 10.46 -8.38
C ALA A 53 0.74 10.92 -9.78
N ALA A 54 1.21 9.97 -10.62
CA ALA A 54 1.55 10.24 -12.00
C ALA A 54 0.32 10.55 -12.87
N TYR A 55 -0.78 9.78 -12.71
CA TYR A 55 -2.02 9.92 -13.46
C TYR A 55 -3.24 9.81 -12.53
N PRO A 56 -3.65 10.90 -11.84
CA PRO A 56 -4.73 10.89 -10.85
C PRO A 56 -6.11 10.89 -11.52
N SER A 57 -6.47 9.77 -12.15
CA SER A 57 -7.68 9.61 -12.95
C SER A 57 -8.09 8.14 -13.10
N LEU A 58 -9.27 7.88 -13.62
CA LEU A 58 -9.70 6.52 -13.98
C LEU A 58 -8.71 5.86 -14.96
N ALA A 59 -8.18 6.60 -15.93
CA ALA A 59 -7.17 6.06 -16.85
C ALA A 59 -5.89 5.62 -16.09
N GLY A 60 -5.45 6.39 -15.08
CA GLY A 60 -4.33 6.01 -14.22
C GLY A 60 -4.59 4.73 -13.43
N THR A 61 -5.82 4.51 -12.96
CA THR A 61 -6.17 3.24 -12.29
C THR A 61 -6.16 2.05 -13.25
N MET A 62 -6.50 2.26 -14.53
CA MET A 62 -6.38 1.21 -15.54
C MET A 62 -4.93 0.86 -15.83
N MET A 63 -4.03 1.87 -15.91
CA MET A 63 -2.58 1.64 -16.01
C MET A 63 -2.06 0.88 -14.78
N LEU A 64 -2.48 1.26 -13.57
CA LEU A 64 -2.11 0.56 -12.35
C LEU A 64 -2.59 -0.89 -12.36
N ARG A 65 -3.82 -1.16 -12.81
CA ARG A 65 -4.32 -2.53 -13.01
C ARG A 65 -3.45 -3.32 -13.99
N GLU A 66 -3.00 -2.71 -15.08
CA GLU A 66 -2.08 -3.34 -16.02
C GLU A 66 -0.74 -3.69 -15.37
N VAL A 67 -0.20 -2.83 -14.50
CA VAL A 67 1.00 -3.14 -13.70
C VAL A 67 0.77 -4.39 -12.86
N TRP A 68 -0.36 -4.48 -12.16
CA TRP A 68 -0.70 -5.63 -11.31
C TRP A 68 -0.89 -6.93 -12.11
N MET A 69 -1.38 -6.85 -13.35
CA MET A 69 -1.55 -8.01 -14.23
C MET A 69 -0.28 -8.35 -15.02
N SER A 70 0.80 -7.61 -14.86
CA SER A 70 2.05 -7.82 -15.58
C SER A 70 2.85 -8.99 -15.00
N ARG A 71 3.70 -9.59 -15.84
CA ARG A 71 4.61 -10.66 -15.40
C ARG A 71 5.49 -10.26 -14.22
N PRO A 72 6.10 -9.05 -14.14
CA PRO A 72 6.83 -8.61 -12.96
C PRO A 72 6.02 -8.69 -11.66
N ALA A 73 4.75 -8.27 -11.65
CA ALA A 73 3.90 -8.37 -10.48
C ALA A 73 3.66 -9.82 -10.08
N LEU A 74 3.25 -10.67 -11.03
CA LEU A 74 2.94 -12.08 -10.78
C LEU A 74 4.15 -12.90 -10.30
N THR A 75 5.37 -12.40 -10.50
CA THR A 75 6.62 -13.08 -10.12
C THR A 75 7.37 -12.41 -8.97
N VAL A 76 6.81 -11.37 -8.36
CA VAL A 76 7.51 -10.57 -7.33
C VAL A 76 7.97 -11.40 -6.13
N PHE A 77 7.18 -12.39 -5.71
CA PHE A 77 7.50 -13.33 -4.63
C PHE A 77 8.01 -14.69 -5.15
N GLN A 78 8.56 -14.75 -6.35
CA GLN A 78 9.19 -15.98 -6.85
C GLN A 78 10.67 -16.02 -6.43
N ALA A 79 11.03 -17.06 -5.66
CA ALA A 79 12.43 -17.35 -5.35
C ALA A 79 13.14 -17.96 -6.57
N HIS A 80 14.42 -17.59 -6.76
CA HIS A 80 15.26 -18.29 -7.72
C HIS A 80 15.62 -19.66 -7.10
N PRO A 81 15.40 -20.81 -7.79
CA PRO A 81 15.64 -22.14 -7.20
C PRO A 81 17.07 -22.35 -6.69
N LEU A 82 18.06 -21.70 -7.32
CA LEU A 82 19.46 -21.69 -6.87
C LEU A 82 19.71 -20.76 -5.66
N GLY A 83 18.89 -19.71 -5.49
CA GLY A 83 19.03 -18.76 -4.37
C GLY A 83 18.70 -19.39 -3.03
N LEU A 84 17.71 -20.27 -2.95
CA LEU A 84 17.32 -20.99 -1.74
C LEU A 84 18.39 -21.96 -1.25
N LEU A 85 19.17 -22.57 -2.17
CA LEU A 85 20.29 -23.45 -1.84
C LEU A 85 21.52 -22.69 -1.35
N VAL A 86 21.74 -21.45 -1.81
CA VAL A 86 22.90 -20.62 -1.48
C VAL A 86 22.65 -19.74 -0.26
N SER A 87 21.41 -19.29 -0.02
CA SER A 87 21.06 -18.44 1.12
C SER A 87 21.24 -19.13 2.48
N GLY A 88 21.16 -20.48 2.52
CA GLY A 88 21.48 -21.25 3.73
C GLY A 88 22.96 -21.30 4.10
N ILE A 89 23.86 -20.86 3.21
CA ILE A 89 25.33 -20.98 3.38
C ILE A 89 25.99 -19.61 3.62
N ARG A 90 25.37 -18.51 3.21
CA ARG A 90 25.89 -17.15 3.43
C ARG A 90 25.12 -16.43 4.52
N ARG A 91 25.81 -16.14 5.64
CA ARG A 91 25.30 -15.31 6.75
C ARG A 91 24.90 -13.88 6.34
N ASP A 92 25.23 -13.45 5.11
CA ASP A 92 25.03 -12.10 4.62
C ASP A 92 23.71 -11.91 3.84
N GLN A 93 22.89 -12.95 3.62
CA GLN A 93 21.61 -12.84 2.92
C GLN A 93 20.44 -13.00 3.90
N LEU A 94 20.04 -11.86 4.48
CA LEU A 94 18.87 -11.75 5.38
C LEU A 94 17.52 -11.68 4.63
N SER A 95 17.44 -12.12 3.38
CA SER A 95 16.25 -11.99 2.55
C SER A 95 15.95 -13.23 1.71
N ALA A 96 14.66 -13.58 1.57
CA ALA A 96 14.18 -14.73 0.81
C ALA A 96 14.13 -14.49 -0.71
N PHE A 97 13.92 -13.25 -1.14
CA PHE A 97 13.73 -12.89 -2.56
C PHE A 97 14.69 -11.78 -2.98
N PRO A 98 15.14 -11.78 -4.27
CA PRO A 98 16.00 -10.73 -4.77
C PRO A 98 15.24 -9.42 -4.95
N GLN A 99 15.87 -8.30 -4.60
CA GLN A 99 15.35 -6.95 -4.78
C GLN A 99 14.99 -6.65 -6.26
N GLN A 100 15.68 -7.32 -7.20
CA GLN A 100 15.43 -7.20 -8.63
C GLN A 100 13.98 -7.50 -9.04
N ASN A 101 13.26 -8.33 -8.27
CA ASN A 101 11.86 -8.62 -8.55
C ASN A 101 10.99 -7.37 -8.35
N VAL A 102 11.17 -6.67 -7.25
CA VAL A 102 10.46 -5.39 -6.98
C VAL A 102 10.91 -4.32 -7.97
N ARG A 103 12.21 -4.28 -8.29
CA ARG A 103 12.74 -3.33 -9.28
C ARG A 103 12.05 -3.46 -10.63
N ARG A 104 11.89 -4.67 -11.15
CA ARG A 104 11.18 -4.91 -12.42
C ARG A 104 9.72 -4.44 -12.38
N LEU A 105 9.07 -4.55 -11.22
CA LEU A 105 7.71 -4.04 -11.06
C LEU A 105 7.68 -2.51 -11.12
N ILE A 106 8.61 -1.83 -10.46
CA ILE A 106 8.78 -0.38 -10.52
C ILE A 106 9.10 0.06 -11.96
N ASP A 107 10.06 -0.59 -12.61
CA ASP A 107 10.44 -0.29 -14.01
C ASP A 107 9.23 -0.43 -14.95
N ARG A 108 8.35 -1.43 -14.74
CA ARG A 108 7.12 -1.59 -15.51
C ARG A 108 6.14 -0.44 -15.28
N ALA A 109 5.95 0.00 -14.03
CA ALA A 109 5.11 1.13 -13.72
C ALA A 109 5.65 2.44 -14.33
N GLN A 110 6.96 2.65 -14.26
CA GLN A 110 7.63 3.81 -14.86
C GLN A 110 7.55 3.79 -16.39
N ALA A 111 7.68 2.62 -17.02
CA ALA A 111 7.54 2.48 -18.47
C ALA A 111 6.12 2.84 -18.96
N LEU A 112 5.07 2.55 -18.17
CA LEU A 112 3.69 2.90 -18.49
C LEU A 112 3.38 4.38 -18.25
N THR A 113 3.95 4.96 -17.20
CA THR A 113 3.67 6.33 -16.80
C THR A 113 4.61 7.37 -17.40
N GLY A 114 5.81 6.96 -17.81
CA GLY A 114 6.89 7.87 -18.25
C GLY A 114 7.48 8.70 -17.11
N VAL A 115 7.14 8.39 -15.84
CA VAL A 115 7.55 9.17 -14.66
C VAL A 115 8.58 8.39 -13.86
N THR A 116 9.73 9.03 -13.56
CA THR A 116 10.84 8.42 -12.82
C THR A 116 11.26 9.19 -11.57
N THR A 117 10.83 10.46 -11.44
CA THR A 117 11.16 11.32 -10.29
C THR A 117 9.90 11.86 -9.62
N PHE A 118 10.02 12.26 -8.36
CA PHE A 118 8.94 12.89 -7.59
C PHE A 118 8.46 14.19 -8.24
N GLU A 119 9.36 14.98 -8.82
CA GLU A 119 9.07 16.27 -9.43
C GLU A 119 8.22 16.16 -10.71
N GLN A 120 8.21 14.99 -11.36
CA GLN A 120 7.40 14.72 -12.53
C GLN A 120 5.96 14.32 -12.20
N LEU A 121 5.67 14.02 -10.93
CA LEU A 121 4.34 13.62 -10.48
C LEU A 121 3.36 14.80 -10.56
N ARG A 122 2.12 14.51 -10.97
CA ARG A 122 1.03 15.50 -11.02
C ARG A 122 0.45 15.82 -9.65
N VAL A 123 0.57 14.87 -8.72
CA VAL A 123 0.15 15.01 -7.32
C VAL A 123 1.38 14.77 -6.45
N PRO A 124 1.69 15.63 -5.48
CA PRO A 124 2.76 15.39 -4.52
C PRO A 124 2.63 14.02 -3.84
N LEU A 125 3.74 13.30 -3.74
CA LEU A 125 3.83 11.99 -3.11
C LEU A 125 4.86 12.02 -1.99
N ALA A 126 4.51 11.45 -0.84
CA ALA A 126 5.44 11.08 0.21
C ALA A 126 5.53 9.54 0.29
N VAL A 127 6.73 9.00 0.09
CA VAL A 127 7.03 7.57 0.22
C VAL A 127 7.64 7.32 1.58
N VAL A 128 7.03 6.44 2.36
CA VAL A 128 7.44 6.14 3.74
C VAL A 128 8.21 4.84 3.79
N ALA A 129 9.42 4.88 4.33
CA ALA A 129 10.26 3.75 4.70
C ALA A 129 10.60 3.81 6.20
N THR A 130 11.30 2.81 6.70
CA THR A 130 11.85 2.78 8.05
C THR A 130 13.34 2.99 8.01
N ASP A 131 13.85 4.02 8.66
CA ASP A 131 15.28 4.15 8.96
C ASP A 131 15.63 3.18 10.08
N LEU A 132 16.37 2.11 9.74
CA LEU A 132 16.72 1.07 10.69
C LEU A 132 17.62 1.57 11.82
N ASN A 133 18.52 2.50 11.52
CA ASN A 133 19.47 3.02 12.50
C ASN A 133 18.80 3.94 13.52
N ALA A 134 17.83 4.75 13.07
CA ALA A 134 17.11 5.69 13.94
C ALA A 134 15.85 5.06 14.59
N GLY A 135 15.33 3.95 14.06
CA GLY A 135 14.07 3.38 14.49
C GLY A 135 12.88 4.31 14.23
N LYS A 136 12.92 5.10 13.16
CA LYS A 136 11.93 6.14 12.83
C LYS A 136 11.50 6.09 11.38
N PRO A 137 10.35 6.68 11.01
CA PRO A 137 9.99 6.85 9.62
C PRO A 137 11.04 7.67 8.86
N ALA A 138 11.44 7.18 7.68
CA ALA A 138 12.16 7.92 6.66
C ALA A 138 11.16 8.27 5.55
N VAL A 139 11.02 9.57 5.23
CA VAL A 139 9.99 10.05 4.31
C VAL A 139 10.64 10.74 3.12
N PHE A 140 10.49 10.15 1.94
CA PHE A 140 11.04 10.64 0.68
C PHE A 140 9.99 11.42 -0.10
N ARG A 141 10.35 12.61 -0.58
CA ARG A 141 9.44 13.52 -1.32
C ARG A 141 10.08 14.15 -2.56
N SER A 142 11.34 13.86 -2.86
CA SER A 142 12.10 14.45 -3.97
C SER A 142 13.12 13.46 -4.55
N GLY A 143 13.59 13.76 -5.76
CA GLY A 143 14.60 12.96 -6.46
C GLY A 143 14.02 11.74 -7.16
N GLN A 144 14.82 10.69 -7.30
CA GLN A 144 14.44 9.47 -8.01
C GLN A 144 13.42 8.64 -7.21
N LEU A 145 12.34 8.19 -7.87
CA LEU A 145 11.30 7.35 -7.25
C LEU A 145 11.82 5.95 -6.90
N THR A 146 12.66 5.36 -7.76
CA THR A 146 13.07 3.96 -7.61
C THR A 146 13.76 3.64 -6.28
N PRO A 147 14.77 4.39 -5.81
CA PRO A 147 15.39 4.11 -4.50
C PRO A 147 14.39 4.20 -3.34
N ALA A 148 13.54 5.21 -3.32
CA ALA A 148 12.52 5.41 -2.28
C ALA A 148 11.50 4.28 -2.27
N LEU A 149 11.01 3.85 -3.44
CA LEU A 149 10.04 2.76 -3.57
C LEU A 149 10.65 1.41 -3.17
N LEU A 150 11.94 1.16 -3.53
CA LEU A 150 12.66 -0.04 -3.09
C LEU A 150 12.83 -0.06 -1.57
N ALA A 151 13.20 1.07 -0.95
CA ALA A 151 13.32 1.19 0.51
C ALA A 151 11.97 0.94 1.20
N SER A 152 10.90 1.58 0.69
CA SER A 152 9.55 1.43 1.24
C SER A 152 8.99 0.00 1.14
N THR A 153 9.50 -0.82 0.23
CA THR A 153 9.04 -2.20 0.00
C THR A 153 10.04 -3.27 0.48
N ALA A 154 11.09 -2.88 1.19
CA ALA A 154 12.11 -3.78 1.73
C ALA A 154 11.59 -4.51 2.99
N ILE A 155 10.62 -5.42 2.80
CA ILE A 155 9.99 -6.19 3.89
C ILE A 155 11.06 -7.03 4.60
N PRO A 156 11.22 -6.91 5.94
CA PRO A 156 12.22 -7.66 6.70
C PRO A 156 12.14 -9.17 6.46
N GLY A 157 13.27 -9.78 6.14
CA GLY A 157 13.38 -11.22 5.84
C GLY A 157 12.86 -11.63 4.45
N VAL A 158 12.11 -10.75 3.75
CA VAL A 158 11.53 -11.02 2.42
C VAL A 158 12.39 -10.41 1.32
N PHE A 159 12.69 -9.10 1.42
CA PHE A 159 13.55 -8.38 0.48
C PHE A 159 14.76 -7.77 1.21
N PRO A 160 15.87 -7.54 0.50
CA PRO A 160 17.05 -6.92 1.09
C PRO A 160 16.78 -5.50 1.57
N MET A 161 17.48 -5.07 2.61
CA MET A 161 17.55 -3.67 3.03
C MET A 161 18.09 -2.79 1.90
N VAL A 162 17.77 -1.52 1.93
CA VAL A 162 18.18 -0.53 0.93
C VAL A 162 18.99 0.57 1.59
N GLU A 163 20.22 0.73 1.15
CA GLU A 163 21.07 1.83 1.59
C GLU A 163 20.74 3.10 0.78
N ILE A 164 20.39 4.19 1.46
CA ILE A 164 20.25 5.55 0.91
C ILE A 164 20.99 6.50 1.84
N ASP A 165 21.90 7.31 1.31
CA ASP A 165 22.68 8.28 2.06
C ASP A 165 23.40 7.68 3.29
N HIS A 166 24.01 6.50 3.10
CA HIS A 166 24.73 5.73 4.13
C HIS A 166 23.86 5.31 5.31
N ARG A 167 22.57 5.19 5.12
CA ARG A 167 21.61 4.67 6.11
C ARG A 167 20.82 3.50 5.53
N GLU A 168 20.64 2.47 6.37
CA GLU A 168 19.87 1.30 6.00
C GLU A 168 18.37 1.51 6.20
N HIS A 169 17.60 1.16 5.17
CA HIS A 169 16.14 1.30 5.18
C HIS A 169 15.44 -0.04 5.01
N LEU A 170 14.34 -0.19 5.75
CA LEU A 170 13.38 -1.28 5.64
C LEU A 170 12.01 -0.76 5.20
N ASP A 171 11.10 -1.70 4.91
CA ASP A 171 9.69 -1.39 4.64
C ASP A 171 9.11 -0.45 5.70
N GLY A 172 8.42 0.59 5.24
CA GLY A 172 7.80 1.57 6.12
C GLY A 172 6.74 0.99 7.05
N GLY A 173 6.19 -0.19 6.71
CA GLY A 173 5.23 -0.90 7.54
C GLY A 173 5.75 -1.30 8.91
N VAL A 174 7.05 -1.31 9.13
CA VAL A 174 7.65 -1.58 10.45
C VAL A 174 7.26 -0.49 11.47
N VAL A 175 7.20 0.78 11.06
CA VAL A 175 6.91 1.92 11.96
C VAL A 175 5.64 2.68 11.61
N GLU A 176 5.25 2.77 10.33
CA GLU A 176 4.10 3.55 9.84
C GLU A 176 3.40 2.82 8.68
N ASN A 177 2.69 1.74 8.98
CA ASN A 177 2.06 0.93 7.92
C ASN A 177 0.91 1.64 7.20
N THR A 178 0.07 2.35 7.95
CA THR A 178 -0.95 3.26 7.39
C THR A 178 -0.56 4.66 7.85
N PRO A 179 0.20 5.44 7.05
CA PRO A 179 0.95 6.60 7.51
C PRO A 179 0.07 7.83 7.76
N LEU A 180 -0.87 7.71 8.71
CA LEU A 180 -1.78 8.78 9.12
C LEU A 180 -1.03 9.93 9.80
N ASN A 181 -0.02 9.60 10.64
CA ASN A 181 0.79 10.59 11.33
C ASN A 181 1.52 11.49 10.34
N ILE A 182 2.17 10.89 9.35
CA ILE A 182 2.92 11.62 8.31
C ILE A 182 2.00 12.58 7.56
N ALA A 183 0.79 12.13 7.18
CA ALA A 183 -0.16 12.99 6.48
C ALA A 183 -0.63 14.17 7.34
N VAL A 184 -0.88 13.96 8.65
CA VAL A 184 -1.28 15.03 9.58
C VAL A 184 -0.12 15.99 9.82
N ASP A 185 1.10 15.51 9.98
CA ASP A 185 2.31 16.32 10.17
C ASP A 185 2.64 17.15 8.93
N ASP A 186 2.31 16.63 7.72
CA ASP A 186 2.35 17.37 6.45
C ASP A 186 1.19 18.38 6.29
N GLY A 187 0.34 18.55 7.30
CA GLY A 187 -0.72 19.55 7.34
C GLY A 187 -2.05 19.12 6.74
N ALA A 188 -2.28 17.82 6.49
CA ALA A 188 -3.57 17.34 6.01
C ALA A 188 -4.70 17.67 7.01
N ARG A 189 -5.82 18.18 6.47
CA ARG A 189 -7.05 18.48 7.24
C ARG A 189 -8.17 17.47 6.97
N GLU A 190 -8.12 16.85 5.82
CA GLU A 190 -9.01 15.74 5.43
C GLU A 190 -8.18 14.62 4.84
N ILE A 191 -8.34 13.42 5.38
CA ILE A 191 -7.64 12.21 4.96
C ILE A 191 -8.66 11.19 4.47
N LEU A 192 -8.38 10.60 3.30
CA LEU A 192 -8.97 9.35 2.84
C LEU A 192 -7.90 8.28 2.87
N ALA A 193 -7.97 7.38 3.84
CA ALA A 193 -7.01 6.30 3.99
C ALA A 193 -7.56 4.98 3.45
N ILE A 194 -6.70 4.16 2.83
CA ILE A 194 -7.00 2.77 2.47
C ILE A 194 -6.03 1.88 3.25
N SER A 195 -6.52 1.22 4.30
CA SER A 195 -5.77 0.31 5.14
C SER A 195 -6.01 -1.14 4.74
N LEU A 196 -4.94 -1.91 4.55
CA LEU A 196 -4.99 -3.30 4.07
C LEU A 196 -4.82 -4.33 5.18
N MET A 197 -4.67 -3.87 6.45
CA MET A 197 -4.40 -4.76 7.57
C MET A 197 -5.66 -5.20 8.33
N ALA A 198 -6.84 -4.72 7.93
CA ALA A 198 -8.09 -5.24 8.49
C ALA A 198 -8.26 -6.71 8.09
N GLY A 199 -8.23 -7.60 9.06
CA GLY A 199 -8.60 -9.00 8.90
C GLY A 199 -10.06 -9.20 9.27
N GLY A 200 -10.74 -10.14 8.58
CA GLY A 200 -11.99 -10.71 9.06
C GLY A 200 -11.75 -11.62 10.28
N GLU A 201 -12.82 -12.08 10.91
CA GLU A 201 -12.73 -13.17 11.88
C GLU A 201 -12.12 -14.41 11.21
N HIS A 202 -11.14 -15.00 11.88
CA HIS A 202 -10.47 -16.20 11.39
C HIS A 202 -11.05 -17.40 12.11
N GLU A 203 -11.84 -18.19 11.42
CA GLU A 203 -12.48 -19.38 11.99
C GLU A 203 -11.47 -20.48 12.36
N GLN A 204 -10.28 -20.48 11.77
CA GLN A 204 -9.28 -21.51 12.02
C GLN A 204 -7.99 -20.94 12.63
N PRO A 205 -7.34 -21.68 13.54
CA PRO A 205 -6.02 -21.29 14.06
C PRO A 205 -4.96 -21.27 12.95
N PRO A 206 -3.88 -20.46 13.11
CA PRO A 206 -2.81 -20.41 12.12
C PRO A 206 -2.11 -21.76 12.00
N VAL A 207 -1.82 -22.18 10.76
CA VAL A 207 -1.08 -23.41 10.47
C VAL A 207 0.40 -23.08 10.28
N GLY A 208 1.19 -23.34 11.31
CA GLY A 208 2.65 -23.15 11.28
C GLY A 208 3.13 -21.75 11.65
N PHE A 209 4.45 -21.67 11.87
CA PHE A 209 5.11 -20.47 12.41
C PHE A 209 4.96 -19.23 11.49
N GLY A 210 5.10 -19.41 10.20
CA GLY A 210 5.01 -18.29 9.24
C GLY A 210 3.64 -17.62 9.22
N GLU A 211 2.55 -18.42 9.26
CA GLU A 211 1.19 -17.87 9.32
C GLU A 211 0.91 -17.20 10.66
N LEU A 212 1.40 -17.78 11.77
CA LEU A 212 1.28 -17.17 13.09
C LEU A 212 1.94 -15.78 13.12
N ILE A 213 3.16 -15.66 12.61
CA ILE A 213 3.88 -14.37 12.54
C ILE A 213 3.14 -13.38 11.65
N ALA A 214 2.70 -13.81 10.45
CA ALA A 214 1.97 -12.94 9.53
C ALA A 214 0.67 -12.42 10.15
N ARG A 215 -0.09 -13.28 10.84
CA ARG A 215 -1.33 -12.91 11.53
C ARG A 215 -1.07 -11.99 12.72
N THR A 216 -0.03 -12.28 13.54
CA THR A 216 0.35 -11.43 14.66
C THR A 216 0.76 -10.03 14.18
N LEU A 217 1.56 -9.95 13.12
CA LEU A 217 1.95 -8.68 12.51
C LEU A 217 0.73 -7.93 11.98
N GLN A 218 -0.17 -8.61 11.26
CA GLN A 218 -1.40 -7.99 10.75
C GLN A 218 -2.25 -7.39 11.88
N LEU A 219 -2.45 -8.12 12.98
CA LEU A 219 -3.17 -7.63 14.15
C LEU A 219 -2.48 -6.40 14.76
N SER A 220 -1.16 -6.45 14.95
CA SER A 220 -0.38 -5.34 15.50
C SER A 220 -0.51 -4.08 14.63
N LEU A 221 -0.36 -4.19 13.31
CA LEU A 221 -0.46 -3.08 12.36
C LEU A 221 -1.89 -2.53 12.28
N HIS A 222 -2.90 -3.39 12.39
CA HIS A 222 -4.29 -2.95 12.46
C HIS A 222 -4.57 -2.16 13.73
N HIS A 223 -4.11 -2.66 14.89
CA HIS A 223 -4.23 -1.94 16.16
C HIS A 223 -3.47 -0.61 16.18
N GLN A 224 -2.29 -0.54 15.58
CA GLN A 224 -1.56 0.71 15.40
C GLN A 224 -2.42 1.73 14.63
N MET A 225 -2.97 1.34 13.48
CA MET A 225 -3.85 2.20 12.69
C MET A 225 -5.07 2.68 13.48
N LEU A 226 -5.73 1.79 14.26
CA LEU A 226 -6.86 2.16 15.11
C LEU A 226 -6.47 3.19 16.17
N SER A 227 -5.33 2.99 16.84
CA SER A 227 -4.80 3.90 17.86
C SER A 227 -4.48 5.27 17.26
N ASP A 228 -3.83 5.31 16.10
CA ASP A 228 -3.51 6.54 15.38
C ASP A 228 -4.78 7.26 14.93
N TYR A 229 -5.75 6.53 14.38
CA TYR A 229 -7.05 7.08 14.00
C TYR A 229 -7.74 7.74 15.19
N GLU A 230 -7.87 7.06 16.33
CA GLU A 230 -8.53 7.63 17.52
C GLU A 230 -7.84 8.91 18.04
N ARG A 231 -6.51 8.92 18.01
CA ARG A 231 -5.72 10.08 18.44
C ARG A 231 -5.83 11.26 17.46
N LEU A 232 -5.82 10.99 16.15
CA LEU A 232 -5.73 12.01 15.12
C LEU A 232 -7.07 12.56 14.66
N ARG A 233 -8.18 11.80 14.81
CA ARG A 233 -9.53 12.24 14.36
C ARG A 233 -10.06 13.48 15.09
N GLN A 234 -9.42 13.88 16.20
CA GLN A 234 -9.71 15.13 16.88
C GLN A 234 -9.10 16.37 16.19
N ARG A 235 -8.07 16.15 15.36
CA ARG A 235 -7.28 17.20 14.70
C ARG A 235 -7.50 17.25 13.20
N CYS A 236 -7.91 16.15 12.62
CA CYS A 236 -8.06 15.96 11.19
C CYS A 236 -9.29 15.09 10.91
N LYS A 237 -10.04 15.40 9.86
CA LYS A 237 -11.14 14.53 9.43
C LYS A 237 -10.57 13.34 8.67
N ILE A 238 -10.80 12.13 9.18
CA ILE A 238 -10.20 10.91 8.67
C ILE A 238 -11.28 9.90 8.30
N VAL A 239 -11.32 9.49 7.04
CA VAL A 239 -12.13 8.38 6.57
C VAL A 239 -11.18 7.24 6.21
N VAL A 240 -11.33 6.09 6.87
CA VAL A 240 -10.52 4.90 6.61
C VAL A 240 -11.39 3.85 5.91
N LEU A 241 -10.95 3.40 4.76
CA LEU A 241 -11.53 2.30 4.00
C LEU A 241 -10.68 1.06 4.25
N CYS A 242 -11.31 -0.01 4.71
CA CYS A 242 -10.65 -1.25 5.09
C CYS A 242 -11.19 -2.42 4.25
N PRO A 243 -10.64 -2.72 3.05
CA PRO A 243 -10.95 -3.95 2.35
C PRO A 243 -10.58 -5.16 3.21
N VAL A 244 -11.56 -6.01 3.51
CA VAL A 244 -11.36 -7.20 4.33
C VAL A 244 -10.93 -8.36 3.44
N THR A 245 -9.62 -8.66 3.45
CA THR A 245 -9.01 -9.73 2.67
C THR A 245 -8.65 -10.91 3.56
N THR A 246 -8.58 -12.11 2.98
CA THR A 246 -8.09 -13.30 3.70
C THR A 246 -6.59 -13.19 4.01
N PRO A 247 -6.08 -13.85 5.08
CA PRO A 247 -4.65 -13.80 5.43
C PRO A 247 -3.72 -14.35 4.34
N THR A 248 -4.14 -15.38 3.63
CA THR A 248 -3.40 -16.02 2.52
C THR A 248 -3.15 -15.07 1.36
N ALA A 249 -3.99 -14.03 1.20
CA ALA A 249 -3.86 -13.03 0.15
C ALA A 249 -2.55 -12.20 0.20
N THR A 250 -1.79 -12.25 1.28
CA THR A 250 -0.57 -11.42 1.41
C THR A 250 0.53 -11.79 0.40
N TRP A 251 0.63 -13.07 0.02
CA TRP A 251 1.69 -13.61 -0.85
C TRP A 251 1.15 -14.21 -2.15
N GLU A 252 -0.17 -14.24 -2.33
CA GLU A 252 -0.79 -14.89 -3.47
C GLU A 252 -0.85 -13.96 -4.68
N MET A 253 0.04 -14.17 -5.64
CA MET A 253 0.19 -13.38 -6.87
C MET A 253 -0.31 -14.12 -8.11
N LYS A 254 -1.37 -14.94 -7.99
CA LYS A 254 -2.02 -15.55 -9.13
C LYS A 254 -2.93 -14.54 -9.83
N ARG A 255 -2.86 -14.46 -11.16
CA ARG A 255 -3.64 -13.50 -11.97
C ARG A 255 -5.13 -13.51 -11.62
N GLU A 256 -5.74 -14.70 -11.64
CA GLU A 256 -7.18 -14.89 -11.41
C GLU A 256 -7.58 -14.40 -10.02
N HIS A 257 -6.76 -14.70 -9.01
CA HIS A 257 -6.99 -14.23 -7.65
C HIS A 257 -6.88 -12.70 -7.54
N LEU A 258 -5.87 -12.10 -8.15
CA LEU A 258 -5.68 -10.65 -8.14
C LEU A 258 -6.82 -9.92 -8.87
N GLU A 259 -7.27 -10.45 -10.02
CA GLU A 259 -8.42 -9.93 -10.77
C GLU A 259 -9.70 -10.00 -9.94
N ASP A 260 -9.95 -11.12 -9.26
CA ASP A 260 -11.09 -11.30 -8.36
C ASP A 260 -11.06 -10.32 -7.18
N VAL A 261 -9.92 -10.16 -6.51
CA VAL A 261 -9.75 -9.21 -5.40
C VAL A 261 -9.97 -7.77 -5.87
N ILE A 262 -9.43 -7.36 -7.02
CA ILE A 262 -9.65 -6.04 -7.59
C ILE A 262 -11.14 -5.81 -7.83
N GLU A 263 -11.82 -6.75 -8.48
CA GLU A 263 -13.24 -6.58 -8.84
C GLU A 263 -14.14 -6.59 -7.61
N ARG A 264 -13.95 -7.50 -6.66
CA ARG A 264 -14.72 -7.53 -5.40
C ARG A 264 -14.54 -6.24 -4.61
N SER A 265 -13.32 -5.72 -4.52
CA SER A 265 -13.04 -4.45 -3.82
C SER A 265 -13.69 -3.27 -4.52
N ARG A 266 -13.69 -3.26 -5.87
CA ARG A 266 -14.38 -2.24 -6.67
C ARG A 266 -15.89 -2.27 -6.40
N VAL A 267 -16.51 -3.45 -6.42
CA VAL A 267 -17.94 -3.64 -6.17
C VAL A 267 -18.30 -3.25 -4.74
N ALA A 268 -17.53 -3.68 -3.74
CA ALA A 268 -17.76 -3.34 -2.34
C ALA A 268 -17.69 -1.82 -2.11
N MET A 269 -16.70 -1.15 -2.69
CA MET A 269 -16.56 0.29 -2.59
C MET A 269 -17.70 1.04 -3.34
N ALA A 270 -18.07 0.59 -4.54
CA ALA A 270 -19.18 1.18 -5.29
C ALA A 270 -20.51 1.06 -4.51
N ARG A 271 -20.73 -0.08 -3.83
CA ARG A 271 -21.89 -0.27 -2.94
C ARG A 271 -21.87 0.72 -1.78
N LEU A 272 -20.73 0.86 -1.08
CA LEU A 272 -20.59 1.84 0.01
C LEU A 272 -20.86 3.27 -0.47
N LEU A 273 -20.35 3.65 -1.63
CA LEU A 273 -20.59 4.96 -2.23
C LEU A 273 -22.07 5.17 -2.60
N LYS A 274 -22.73 4.15 -3.13
CA LYS A 274 -24.18 4.20 -3.43
C LYS A 274 -25.01 4.38 -2.15
N ASP A 275 -24.67 3.66 -1.08
CA ASP A 275 -25.42 3.67 0.17
C ASP A 275 -25.22 4.96 0.99
N ARG A 276 -24.00 5.47 1.00
CA ARG A 276 -23.60 6.62 1.82
C ARG A 276 -23.56 7.93 1.05
N GLY A 277 -23.24 7.90 -0.23
CA GLY A 277 -23.05 9.08 -1.08
C GLY A 277 -22.04 10.05 -0.48
N SER A 278 -22.31 11.35 -0.57
CA SER A 278 -21.45 12.39 0.03
C SER A 278 -21.37 12.33 1.56
N ARG A 279 -22.30 11.65 2.23
CA ARG A 279 -22.29 11.47 3.70
C ARG A 279 -21.07 10.69 4.19
N LEU A 280 -20.51 9.80 3.32
CA LEU A 280 -19.30 9.05 3.62
C LEU A 280 -18.13 9.96 4.07
N PHE A 281 -18.04 11.14 3.48
CA PHE A 281 -16.92 12.05 3.70
C PHE A 281 -17.25 13.23 4.63
N ARG A 282 -18.41 13.24 5.29
CA ARG A 282 -18.81 14.35 6.18
C ARG A 282 -18.13 14.29 7.53
N HIS A 283 -17.95 13.08 8.07
CA HIS A 283 -17.40 12.83 9.40
C HIS A 283 -16.29 11.80 9.33
N SER A 284 -15.40 11.80 10.33
CA SER A 284 -14.43 10.73 10.52
C SER A 284 -15.13 9.39 10.71
N GLY A 285 -14.58 8.33 10.15
CA GLY A 285 -15.14 6.98 10.28
C GLY A 285 -14.23 5.91 9.69
N ILE A 286 -14.37 4.68 10.19
CA ILE A 286 -13.74 3.50 9.65
C ILE A 286 -14.81 2.64 8.99
N HIS A 287 -14.58 2.27 7.74
CA HIS A 287 -15.53 1.50 6.93
C HIS A 287 -14.88 0.22 6.44
N TYR A 288 -15.30 -0.89 7.00
CA TYR A 288 -14.91 -2.21 6.55
C TYR A 288 -15.67 -2.55 5.27
N LEU A 289 -14.91 -3.02 4.26
CA LEU A 289 -15.42 -3.43 2.97
C LEU A 289 -15.34 -4.97 2.89
N PRO A 290 -16.40 -5.71 3.26
CA PRO A 290 -16.39 -7.16 3.12
C PRO A 290 -16.36 -7.52 1.64
N LEU A 291 -15.38 -8.33 1.24
CA LEU A 291 -15.22 -8.72 -0.16
C LEU A 291 -16.09 -9.91 -0.57
N GLY A 292 -17.03 -10.32 0.28
CA GLY A 292 -17.98 -11.39 0.00
C GLY A 292 -17.31 -12.75 -0.27
N GLY A 293 -17.80 -13.82 0.31
CA GLY A 293 -17.39 -15.18 -0.04
C GLY A 293 -17.96 -15.60 -1.40
#